data_59d47a20e867a66c0d89f97dfec5b18f
#
_entry.id   59d47a20e867a66c0d89f97dfec5b18f
#
_cell.length_a   1.000
_cell.length_b   1.000
_cell.length_c   1.000
_cell.angle_alpha   90.00
_cell.angle_beta   90.00
_cell.angle_gamma   90.00
#
_symmetry.space_group_name_H-M   'P 1'
#
loop_
_entity.id
_entity.type
_entity.pdbx_description
1 polymer ?
#
loop_
_entity_poly.entity_id
_entity_poly.type
_entity_poly.pdbx_seq_one_letter_code
_entity_poly.pdbx_strand_id
1 'polypeptide(L)'
;MFNLVEIKLNSFKREAIHQLLEYTNNNDAIPIIVTGKVISTKLKENILSKYKELIIIDLPNLLYATKYNKKLYNNILIILPETTDNIYEEKGFLESDILRHGCYLENLIGELKSCEKGKELFRKYEEICNDLLKSIFENDLCLWQEQKKSNHNLYRFDLICRIKEDNKSSFWSIIEKHFNSKYIIFEFKNYSNEITQKEIYTTEKYLYAKALRSVAIIISASGYNKNAYWAIKGTLREQGKLILLLTNEDLVEMCKMKLNNDNPSDFLLNKLDDLLLDLEK
;
A
#
# COMPACT_ATOMS: atom_id res chain seq x y z
N MET A 1 1.40 -23.60 -22.47
CA MET A 1 2.77 -23.04 -22.42
C MET A 1 3.22 -23.07 -20.97
N PHE A 2 4.31 -23.75 -20.64
CA PHE A 2 4.80 -23.89 -19.27
C PHE A 2 6.01 -22.99 -19.07
N ASN A 3 6.23 -22.54 -17.82
CA ASN A 3 7.46 -21.83 -17.45
C ASN A 3 8.46 -22.84 -16.89
N LEU A 4 9.66 -22.90 -17.45
CA LEU A 4 10.76 -23.67 -16.90
C LEU A 4 11.74 -22.74 -16.20
N VAL A 5 11.87 -22.90 -14.88
CA VAL A 5 12.64 -22.01 -14.02
C VAL A 5 13.91 -22.69 -13.53
N GLU A 6 15.06 -22.14 -13.85
CA GLU A 6 16.35 -22.53 -13.29
C GLU A 6 16.79 -21.53 -12.21
N ILE A 7 17.04 -22.00 -10.99
CA ILE A 7 17.41 -21.14 -9.86
C ILE A 7 18.87 -21.33 -9.49
N LYS A 8 19.66 -20.27 -9.58
CA LYS A 8 21.10 -20.25 -9.23
C LYS A 8 21.42 -19.12 -8.26
N LEU A 9 21.21 -19.33 -6.97
CA LEU A 9 21.32 -18.26 -5.96
C LEU A 9 22.71 -17.62 -5.91
N ASN A 10 23.77 -18.44 -5.93
CA ASN A 10 25.13 -17.96 -5.66
C ASN A 10 26.03 -17.86 -6.91
N SER A 11 25.51 -18.17 -8.08
CA SER A 11 26.30 -18.13 -9.32
C SER A 11 25.41 -17.84 -10.51
N PHE A 12 26.01 -17.15 -11.51
CA PHE A 12 25.38 -16.96 -12.82
C PHE A 12 26.38 -17.40 -13.87
N LYS A 13 26.15 -18.58 -14.46
CA LYS A 13 27.05 -19.18 -15.47
C LYS A 13 26.31 -19.39 -16.79
N ARG A 14 27.02 -19.20 -17.92
CA ARG A 14 26.44 -19.40 -19.24
C ARG A 14 26.01 -20.84 -19.52
N GLU A 15 26.66 -21.81 -18.89
CA GLU A 15 26.29 -23.24 -19.00
C GLU A 15 24.85 -23.49 -18.49
N ALA A 16 24.44 -22.80 -17.43
CA ALA A 16 23.08 -22.92 -16.92
C ALA A 16 22.03 -22.40 -17.91
N ILE A 17 22.38 -21.35 -18.66
CA ILE A 17 21.50 -20.82 -19.73
C ILE A 17 21.37 -21.84 -20.86
N HIS A 18 22.47 -22.45 -21.30
CA HIS A 18 22.45 -23.48 -22.36
C HIS A 18 21.62 -24.69 -21.95
N GLN A 19 21.80 -25.22 -20.75
CA GLN A 19 21.01 -26.32 -20.23
C GLN A 19 19.52 -25.99 -20.18
N LEU A 20 19.17 -24.79 -19.68
CA LEU A 20 17.78 -24.34 -19.60
C LEU A 20 17.15 -24.27 -21.00
N LEU A 21 17.86 -23.71 -21.99
CA LEU A 21 17.39 -23.58 -23.36
C LEU A 21 17.23 -24.94 -24.08
N GLU A 22 18.11 -25.90 -23.84
CA GLU A 22 17.94 -27.28 -24.33
C GLU A 22 16.66 -27.92 -23.82
N TYR A 23 16.37 -27.77 -22.50
CA TYR A 23 15.15 -28.30 -21.91
C TYR A 23 13.89 -27.61 -22.43
N THR A 24 13.94 -26.29 -22.65
CA THR A 24 12.77 -25.53 -23.09
C THR A 24 12.43 -25.80 -24.56
N ASN A 25 13.42 -25.92 -25.44
CA ASN A 25 13.21 -26.23 -26.83
C ASN A 25 12.50 -27.59 -27.05
N ASN A 26 12.71 -28.53 -26.15
CA ASN A 26 12.08 -29.85 -26.21
C ASN A 26 10.65 -29.89 -25.62
N ASN A 27 10.22 -28.86 -24.87
CA ASN A 27 8.99 -28.91 -24.06
C ASN A 27 8.03 -27.73 -24.29
N ASP A 28 8.23 -26.89 -25.31
CA ASP A 28 7.41 -25.70 -25.60
C ASP A 28 7.19 -24.84 -24.32
N ALA A 29 8.28 -24.55 -23.61
CA ALA A 29 8.29 -23.82 -22.35
C ALA A 29 9.06 -22.50 -22.46
N ILE A 30 8.68 -21.51 -21.62
CA ILE A 30 9.41 -20.24 -21.52
C ILE A 30 10.61 -20.41 -20.58
N PRO A 31 11.85 -20.15 -21.03
CA PRO A 31 13.04 -20.26 -20.19
C PRO A 31 13.16 -19.07 -19.22
N ILE A 32 13.20 -19.36 -17.92
CA ILE A 32 13.38 -18.35 -16.87
C ILE A 32 14.60 -18.75 -16.02
N ILE A 33 15.60 -17.87 -15.94
CA ILE A 33 16.71 -18.04 -15.01
C ILE A 33 16.60 -17.04 -13.85
N VAL A 34 16.68 -17.54 -12.63
CA VAL A 34 16.63 -16.73 -11.41
C VAL A 34 17.99 -16.80 -10.72
N THR A 35 18.57 -15.65 -10.39
CA THR A 35 19.86 -15.61 -9.68
C THR A 35 19.82 -14.60 -8.52
N GLY A 36 20.54 -14.93 -7.44
CA GLY A 36 20.78 -14.03 -6.32
C GLY A 36 21.95 -13.06 -6.55
N LYS A 37 22.50 -13.00 -7.77
CA LYS A 37 23.59 -12.11 -8.14
C LYS A 37 23.06 -10.84 -8.78
N VAL A 38 23.82 -9.75 -8.65
CA VAL A 38 23.59 -8.53 -9.42
C VAL A 38 24.24 -8.71 -10.79
N ILE A 39 23.44 -8.66 -11.85
CA ILE A 39 23.93 -8.74 -13.25
C ILE A 39 24.02 -7.34 -13.83
N SER A 40 25.20 -6.97 -14.38
CA SER A 40 25.33 -5.67 -15.02
C SER A 40 24.41 -5.56 -16.24
N THR A 41 23.80 -4.39 -16.45
CA THR A 41 22.88 -4.10 -17.57
C THR A 41 23.48 -4.51 -18.91
N LYS A 42 24.77 -4.18 -19.14
CA LYS A 42 25.48 -4.54 -20.37
C LYS A 42 25.59 -6.05 -20.61
N LEU A 43 25.80 -6.83 -19.54
CA LEU A 43 25.85 -8.30 -19.62
C LEU A 43 24.47 -8.87 -19.91
N LYS A 44 23.44 -8.34 -19.24
CA LYS A 44 22.06 -8.74 -19.41
C LYS A 44 21.57 -8.49 -20.83
N GLU A 45 21.81 -7.29 -21.36
CA GLU A 45 21.50 -6.91 -22.75
C GLU A 45 22.21 -7.82 -23.77
N ASN A 46 23.48 -8.13 -23.54
CA ASN A 46 24.25 -9.02 -24.44
C ASN A 46 23.66 -10.44 -24.46
N ILE A 47 23.19 -10.96 -23.32
CA ILE A 47 22.59 -12.28 -23.27
C ILE A 47 21.21 -12.26 -23.95
N LEU A 48 20.37 -11.29 -23.63
CA LEU A 48 19.01 -11.17 -24.17
C LEU A 48 19.00 -10.89 -25.68
N SER A 49 20.04 -10.22 -26.21
CA SER A 49 20.18 -10.04 -27.66
C SER A 49 20.39 -11.36 -28.42
N LYS A 50 21.00 -12.37 -27.74
CA LYS A 50 21.21 -13.70 -28.31
C LYS A 50 20.03 -14.65 -28.10
N TYR A 51 19.37 -14.53 -26.98
CA TYR A 51 18.30 -15.44 -26.51
C TYR A 51 17.05 -14.62 -26.21
N LYS A 52 16.29 -14.29 -27.24
CA LYS A 52 15.14 -13.36 -27.16
C LYS A 52 14.00 -13.83 -26.26
N GLU A 53 13.85 -15.13 -26.05
CA GLU A 53 12.78 -15.71 -25.23
C GLU A 53 13.21 -15.95 -23.77
N LEU A 54 14.52 -15.75 -23.46
CA LEU A 54 15.04 -15.94 -22.12
C LEU A 54 14.63 -14.81 -21.19
N ILE A 55 14.09 -15.14 -20.04
CA ILE A 55 13.82 -14.20 -18.97
C ILE A 55 14.90 -14.34 -17.90
N ILE A 56 15.53 -13.23 -17.49
CA ILE A 56 16.56 -13.19 -16.45
C ILE A 56 16.05 -12.37 -15.29
N ILE A 57 15.88 -13.01 -14.14
CA ILE A 57 15.51 -12.37 -12.87
C ILE A 57 16.75 -12.37 -11.97
N ASP A 58 17.35 -11.22 -11.77
CA ASP A 58 18.49 -11.03 -10.89
C ASP A 58 18.11 -10.46 -9.51
N LEU A 59 19.08 -10.25 -8.62
CA LEU A 59 18.82 -9.74 -7.28
C LEU A 59 18.03 -8.42 -7.27
N PRO A 60 18.38 -7.39 -8.06
CA PRO A 60 17.57 -6.16 -8.16
C PRO A 60 16.11 -6.41 -8.53
N ASN A 61 15.84 -7.34 -9.46
CA ASN A 61 14.48 -7.70 -9.84
C ASN A 61 13.74 -8.45 -8.73
N LEU A 62 14.43 -9.37 -8.01
CA LEU A 62 13.84 -10.08 -6.88
C LEU A 62 13.46 -9.12 -5.75
N LEU A 63 14.34 -8.17 -5.41
CA LEU A 63 14.06 -7.17 -4.40
C LEU A 63 12.93 -6.24 -4.83
N TYR A 64 12.90 -5.83 -6.10
CA TYR A 64 11.79 -5.05 -6.65
C TYR A 64 10.46 -5.81 -6.55
N ALA A 65 10.43 -7.08 -6.99
CA ALA A 65 9.22 -7.90 -6.96
C ALA A 65 8.69 -8.17 -5.54
N THR A 66 9.55 -8.07 -4.52
CA THR A 66 9.16 -8.30 -3.12
C THR A 66 9.01 -7.04 -2.28
N LYS A 67 9.19 -5.85 -2.88
CA LYS A 67 9.17 -4.54 -2.18
C LYS A 67 7.92 -4.29 -1.34
N TYR A 68 6.78 -4.86 -1.74
CA TYR A 68 5.51 -4.73 -1.03
C TYR A 68 5.28 -5.82 0.03
N ASN A 69 6.12 -6.86 0.07
CA ASN A 69 6.08 -7.92 1.08
C ASN A 69 7.34 -7.85 1.97
N LYS A 70 7.26 -7.08 3.05
CA LYS A 70 8.39 -6.82 3.96
C LYS A 70 9.03 -8.10 4.51
N LYS A 71 8.24 -9.13 4.81
CA LYS A 71 8.74 -10.42 5.31
C LYS A 71 9.57 -11.12 4.23
N LEU A 72 9.04 -11.17 3.01
CA LEU A 72 9.73 -11.82 1.89
C LEU A 72 10.98 -11.04 1.47
N TYR A 73 10.89 -9.71 1.41
CA TYR A 73 12.01 -8.82 1.15
C TYR A 73 13.16 -9.02 2.13
N ASN A 74 12.87 -9.02 3.44
CA ASN A 74 13.86 -9.26 4.48
C ASN A 74 14.45 -10.67 4.41
N ASN A 75 13.64 -11.69 4.11
CA ASN A 75 14.14 -13.06 3.93
C ASN A 75 15.13 -13.16 2.77
N ILE A 76 14.87 -12.46 1.66
CA ILE A 76 15.80 -12.42 0.52
C ILE A 76 17.13 -11.78 0.93
N LEU A 77 17.09 -10.64 1.63
CA LEU A 77 18.30 -9.96 2.12
C LEU A 77 19.12 -10.82 3.10
N ILE A 78 18.47 -11.67 3.89
CA ILE A 78 19.15 -12.58 4.83
C ILE A 78 19.81 -13.75 4.10
N ILE A 79 19.13 -14.31 3.09
CA ILE A 79 19.57 -15.51 2.38
C ILE A 79 20.66 -15.20 1.34
N LEU A 80 20.59 -14.03 0.71
CA LEU A 80 21.49 -13.68 -0.38
C LEU A 80 22.70 -12.88 0.13
N PRO A 81 23.93 -13.28 -0.21
CA PRO A 81 25.15 -12.65 0.30
C PRO A 81 25.46 -11.29 -0.36
N GLU A 82 24.81 -10.96 -1.46
CA GLU A 82 24.99 -9.68 -2.12
C GLU A 82 23.92 -8.69 -1.68
N THR A 83 24.30 -7.42 -1.58
CA THR A 83 23.40 -6.30 -1.34
C THR A 83 23.45 -5.33 -2.51
N THR A 84 22.34 -4.70 -2.81
CA THR A 84 22.28 -3.65 -3.84
C THR A 84 21.27 -2.59 -3.42
N ASP A 85 21.64 -1.33 -3.61
CA ASP A 85 20.73 -0.19 -3.43
C ASP A 85 19.95 0.11 -4.72
N ASN A 86 20.36 -0.49 -5.85
CA ASN A 86 19.71 -0.35 -7.13
C ASN A 86 18.69 -1.46 -7.31
N ILE A 87 17.44 -1.18 -7.01
CA ILE A 87 16.32 -2.06 -7.31
C ILE A 87 15.59 -1.55 -8.54
N TYR A 88 15.36 -2.41 -9.51
CA TYR A 88 14.67 -2.06 -10.75
C TYR A 88 13.82 -3.20 -11.27
N GLU A 89 12.82 -2.82 -12.02
CA GLU A 89 11.90 -3.72 -12.68
C GLU A 89 12.56 -4.37 -13.90
N GLU A 90 12.24 -5.63 -14.18
CA GLU A 90 12.56 -6.25 -15.44
C GLU A 90 11.59 -5.78 -16.52
N LYS A 91 12.09 -5.21 -17.61
CA LYS A 91 11.26 -4.62 -18.68
C LYS A 91 10.28 -5.59 -19.34
N GLY A 92 10.53 -6.89 -19.26
CA GLY A 92 9.60 -7.93 -19.74
C GLY A 92 8.45 -8.24 -18.77
N PHE A 93 8.44 -7.64 -17.56
CA PHE A 93 7.44 -7.87 -16.51
C PHE A 93 6.46 -6.70 -16.31
N LEU A 94 6.50 -5.65 -17.11
CA LEU A 94 5.59 -4.49 -16.95
C LEU A 94 4.12 -4.92 -16.87
N GLU A 95 3.68 -5.80 -17.78
CA GLU A 95 2.33 -6.38 -17.73
C GLU A 95 2.13 -7.30 -16.51
N SER A 96 3.19 -8.04 -16.10
CA SER A 96 3.13 -8.92 -14.93
C SER A 96 3.14 -8.17 -13.60
N ASP A 97 3.71 -6.98 -13.53
CA ASP A 97 3.71 -6.16 -12.31
C ASP A 97 2.34 -5.52 -12.07
N ILE A 98 1.66 -5.09 -13.13
CA ILE A 98 0.27 -4.65 -13.05
C ILE A 98 -0.61 -5.81 -12.58
N LEU A 99 -0.42 -7.01 -13.14
CA LEU A 99 -1.12 -8.22 -12.73
C LEU A 99 -0.77 -8.63 -11.29
N ARG A 100 0.50 -8.56 -10.87
CA ARG A 100 0.93 -8.90 -9.51
C ARG A 100 0.46 -7.89 -8.48
N HIS A 101 0.50 -6.60 -8.80
CA HIS A 101 -0.06 -5.57 -7.94
C HIS A 101 -1.58 -5.72 -7.84
N GLY A 102 -2.24 -6.07 -8.96
CA GLY A 102 -3.64 -6.43 -8.99
C GLY A 102 -3.93 -7.65 -8.10
N CYS A 103 -3.21 -8.76 -8.28
CA CYS A 103 -3.35 -9.95 -7.44
C CYS A 103 -3.05 -9.67 -5.95
N TYR A 104 -2.07 -8.82 -5.65
CA TYR A 104 -1.76 -8.43 -4.27
C TYR A 104 -2.91 -7.66 -3.63
N LEU A 105 -3.46 -6.65 -4.32
CA LEU A 105 -4.63 -5.89 -3.86
C LEU A 105 -5.86 -6.78 -3.73
N GLU A 106 -6.10 -7.69 -4.67
CA GLU A 106 -7.22 -8.65 -4.61
C GLU A 106 -7.09 -9.59 -3.41
N ASN A 107 -5.88 -10.06 -3.10
CA ASN A 107 -5.61 -10.87 -1.92
C ASN A 107 -5.87 -10.09 -0.63
N LEU A 108 -5.39 -8.86 -0.53
CA LEU A 108 -5.65 -7.99 0.63
C LEU A 108 -7.15 -7.69 0.80
N ILE A 109 -7.88 -7.48 -0.29
CA ILE A 109 -9.35 -7.35 -0.28
C ILE A 109 -9.99 -8.63 0.27
N GLY A 110 -9.51 -9.80 -0.15
CA GLY A 110 -9.95 -11.10 0.36
C GLY A 110 -9.69 -11.25 1.85
N GLU A 111 -8.50 -10.88 2.32
CA GLU A 111 -8.13 -10.88 3.74
C GLU A 111 -8.99 -9.91 4.56
N LEU A 112 -9.24 -8.68 4.05
CA LEU A 112 -10.11 -7.71 4.71
C LEU A 112 -11.52 -8.24 4.88
N LYS A 113 -12.10 -8.85 3.84
CA LYS A 113 -13.45 -9.43 3.87
C LYS A 113 -13.56 -10.63 4.80
N SER A 114 -12.50 -11.43 4.93
CA SER A 114 -12.46 -12.61 5.80
C SER A 114 -12.03 -12.29 7.24
N CYS A 115 -11.56 -11.07 7.51
CA CYS A 115 -11.12 -10.67 8.84
C CYS A 115 -12.32 -10.54 9.78
N GLU A 116 -12.39 -11.40 10.79
CA GLU A 116 -13.46 -11.37 11.78
C GLU A 116 -13.42 -10.07 12.59
N LYS A 117 -14.62 -9.53 12.84
CA LYS A 117 -14.79 -8.33 13.64
C LYS A 117 -14.63 -8.65 15.13
N GLY A 118 -13.99 -7.75 15.87
CA GLY A 118 -13.81 -7.91 17.31
C GLY A 118 -12.39 -7.66 17.78
N LYS A 119 -12.19 -7.76 19.08
CA LYS A 119 -10.91 -7.41 19.73
C LYS A 119 -9.79 -8.42 19.46
N GLU A 120 -10.10 -9.65 19.10
CA GLU A 120 -9.08 -10.70 18.94
C GLU A 120 -8.20 -10.47 17.71
N LEU A 121 -8.79 -10.02 16.62
CA LEU A 121 -8.10 -9.80 15.35
C LEU A 121 -7.79 -8.32 15.03
N PHE A 122 -7.85 -7.42 16.03
CA PHE A 122 -7.62 -6.00 15.77
C PHE A 122 -6.26 -5.70 15.14
N ARG A 123 -5.19 -6.40 15.56
CA ARG A 123 -3.84 -6.21 15.00
C ARG A 123 -3.76 -6.65 13.54
N LYS A 124 -4.36 -7.81 13.23
CA LYS A 124 -4.43 -8.29 11.85
C LYS A 124 -5.21 -7.33 10.97
N TYR A 125 -6.31 -6.79 11.49
CA TYR A 125 -7.10 -5.77 10.78
C TYR A 125 -6.30 -4.48 10.53
N GLU A 126 -5.56 -3.98 11.53
CA GLU A 126 -4.66 -2.84 11.38
C GLU A 126 -3.60 -3.08 10.30
N GLU A 127 -2.95 -4.26 10.29
CA GLU A 127 -1.95 -4.67 9.31
C GLU A 127 -2.54 -4.68 7.88
N ILE A 128 -3.71 -5.30 7.69
CA ILE A 128 -4.39 -5.35 6.40
C ILE A 128 -4.75 -3.93 5.92
N CYS A 129 -5.33 -3.10 6.78
CA CYS A 129 -5.68 -1.73 6.44
C CYS A 129 -4.45 -0.88 6.10
N ASN A 130 -3.34 -1.04 6.84
CA ASN A 130 -2.07 -0.36 6.55
C ASN A 130 -1.55 -0.72 5.15
N ASP A 131 -1.54 -2.00 4.81
CA ASP A 131 -1.03 -2.47 3.53
C ASP A 131 -1.93 -2.03 2.37
N LEU A 132 -3.26 -2.05 2.56
CA LEU A 132 -4.22 -1.50 1.59
C LEU A 132 -3.98 0.00 1.37
N LEU A 133 -3.90 0.81 2.43
CA LEU A 133 -3.69 2.25 2.32
C LEU A 133 -2.35 2.60 1.66
N LYS A 134 -1.28 1.88 1.99
CA LYS A 134 0.03 2.05 1.34
C LYS A 134 -0.04 1.76 -0.15
N SER A 135 -0.75 0.68 -0.54
CA SER A 135 -0.93 0.33 -1.95
C SER A 135 -1.81 1.31 -2.71
N ILE A 136 -2.89 1.80 -2.08
CA ILE A 136 -3.82 2.76 -2.69
C ILE A 136 -3.14 4.13 -2.90
N PHE A 137 -2.46 4.65 -1.86
CA PHE A 137 -1.94 6.02 -1.82
C PHE A 137 -0.41 6.10 -1.89
N GLU A 138 0.27 5.11 -2.44
CA GLU A 138 1.74 5.10 -2.59
C GLU A 138 2.28 6.33 -3.35
N ASN A 139 1.50 6.87 -4.28
CA ASN A 139 1.87 8.04 -5.08
C ASN A 139 1.61 9.37 -4.37
N ASP A 140 0.69 9.39 -3.41
CA ASP A 140 0.22 10.59 -2.74
C ASP A 140 0.84 10.80 -1.36
N LEU A 141 1.11 9.71 -0.65
CA LEU A 141 1.51 9.73 0.76
C LEU A 141 2.89 9.09 0.97
N CYS A 142 3.59 9.56 1.99
CA CYS A 142 4.92 9.05 2.38
C CYS A 142 5.11 9.11 3.90
N LEU A 143 6.29 8.69 4.38
CA LEU A 143 6.66 8.69 5.80
C LEU A 143 5.64 7.95 6.69
N TRP A 144 5.20 6.78 6.25
CA TRP A 144 4.28 5.91 6.97
C TRP A 144 4.88 5.46 8.31
N GLN A 145 4.23 5.81 9.42
CA GLN A 145 4.65 5.44 10.77
C GLN A 145 3.49 4.77 11.50
N GLU A 146 3.64 3.49 11.74
CA GLU A 146 2.68 2.66 12.45
C GLU A 146 2.84 2.81 13.96
N GLN A 147 1.74 2.78 14.70
CA GLN A 147 1.67 2.72 16.15
C GLN A 147 2.58 3.75 16.87
N LYS A 148 2.70 4.94 16.29
CA LYS A 148 3.51 6.00 16.88
C LYS A 148 2.90 6.47 18.19
N LYS A 149 3.69 6.39 19.25
CA LYS A 149 3.33 6.96 20.56
C LYS A 149 3.67 8.45 20.60
N SER A 150 2.79 9.26 21.16
CA SER A 150 3.11 10.65 21.47
C SER A 150 4.13 10.74 22.61
N ASN A 151 4.76 11.93 22.78
CA ASN A 151 5.60 12.22 23.95
C ASN A 151 4.80 11.92 25.23
N HIS A 152 5.42 11.22 26.16
CA HIS A 152 4.82 10.72 27.42
C HIS A 152 3.79 9.59 27.28
N ASN A 153 3.72 8.89 26.15
CA ASN A 153 2.78 7.77 25.92
C ASN A 153 1.29 8.10 26.13
N LEU A 154 0.91 9.37 26.07
CA LEU A 154 -0.46 9.83 26.31
C LEU A 154 -1.42 9.43 25.18
N TYR A 155 -0.89 9.38 23.95
CA TYR A 155 -1.66 9.06 22.76
C TYR A 155 -0.87 8.09 21.88
N ARG A 156 -1.57 7.17 21.23
CA ARG A 156 -1.02 6.25 20.25
C ARG A 156 -1.86 6.35 18.99
N PHE A 157 -1.21 6.68 17.88
CA PHE A 157 -1.84 6.67 16.56
C PHE A 157 -1.69 5.29 15.97
N ASP A 158 -2.73 4.77 15.31
CA ASP A 158 -2.63 3.51 14.60
C ASP A 158 -1.70 3.68 13.39
N LEU A 159 -1.91 4.75 12.60
CA LEU A 159 -1.05 5.09 11.48
C LEU A 159 -0.99 6.61 11.30
N ILE A 160 0.19 7.15 11.02
CA ILE A 160 0.38 8.53 10.57
C ILE A 160 1.27 8.56 9.34
N CYS A 161 0.92 9.39 8.38
CA CYS A 161 1.70 9.60 7.16
C CYS A 161 1.77 11.07 6.79
N ARG A 162 2.62 11.42 5.81
CA ARG A 162 2.78 12.77 5.28
C ARG A 162 2.33 12.82 3.82
N ILE A 163 1.62 13.89 3.44
CA ILE A 163 1.31 14.18 2.05
C ILE A 163 2.62 14.50 1.32
N LYS A 164 2.82 13.94 0.12
CA LYS A 164 4.00 14.23 -0.72
C LYS A 164 3.91 15.64 -1.30
N GLU A 165 5.06 16.30 -1.43
CA GLU A 165 5.13 17.68 -1.92
C GLU A 165 4.79 17.82 -3.42
N ASP A 166 5.02 16.77 -4.20
CA ASP A 166 4.73 16.66 -5.63
C ASP A 166 3.35 16.07 -5.92
N ASN A 167 2.49 16.02 -4.92
CA ASN A 167 1.14 15.47 -5.04
C ASN A 167 0.30 16.24 -6.05
N LYS A 168 -0.38 15.51 -6.94
CA LYS A 168 -1.24 16.07 -8.00
C LYS A 168 -2.73 15.87 -7.73
N SER A 169 -3.09 15.18 -6.65
CA SER A 169 -4.48 14.92 -6.30
C SER A 169 -5.17 16.19 -5.79
N SER A 170 -6.38 16.42 -6.27
CA SER A 170 -7.23 17.55 -5.82
C SER A 170 -7.56 17.41 -4.32
N PHE A 171 -7.90 16.21 -3.85
CA PHE A 171 -8.22 15.97 -2.44
C PHE A 171 -7.06 16.38 -1.53
N TRP A 172 -5.86 15.81 -1.73
CA TRP A 172 -4.72 16.10 -0.86
C TRP A 172 -4.28 17.57 -0.92
N SER A 173 -4.42 18.20 -2.09
CA SER A 173 -4.20 19.66 -2.24
C SER A 173 -5.16 20.49 -1.40
N ILE A 174 -6.44 20.11 -1.34
CA ILE A 174 -7.45 20.76 -0.49
C ILE A 174 -7.09 20.58 0.99
N ILE A 175 -6.69 19.36 1.39
CA ILE A 175 -6.28 19.05 2.76
C ILE A 175 -5.11 19.93 3.20
N GLU A 176 -4.08 20.09 2.38
CA GLU A 176 -2.95 20.95 2.70
C GLU A 176 -3.33 22.42 2.79
N LYS A 177 -4.07 22.94 1.81
CA LYS A 177 -4.34 24.37 1.67
C LYS A 177 -5.44 24.87 2.60
N HIS A 178 -6.51 24.10 2.77
CA HIS A 178 -7.70 24.58 3.48
C HIS A 178 -7.81 24.02 4.90
N PHE A 179 -7.23 22.84 5.16
CA PHE A 179 -7.21 22.27 6.50
C PHE A 179 -5.83 22.42 7.18
N ASN A 180 -4.84 23.02 6.53
CA ASN A 180 -3.48 23.22 7.06
C ASN A 180 -2.90 21.92 7.64
N SER A 181 -3.04 20.81 6.91
CA SER A 181 -2.65 19.48 7.36
C SER A 181 -1.64 18.84 6.40
N LYS A 182 -0.39 18.74 6.82
CA LYS A 182 0.66 17.96 6.10
C LYS A 182 0.69 16.50 6.51
N TYR A 183 0.22 16.21 7.73
CA TYR A 183 0.18 14.87 8.28
C TYR A 183 -1.27 14.42 8.40
N ILE A 184 -1.49 13.18 8.01
CA ILE A 184 -2.80 12.52 8.08
C ILE A 184 -2.72 11.40 9.10
N ILE A 185 -3.73 11.31 9.97
CA ILE A 185 -3.91 10.22 10.91
C ILE A 185 -4.93 9.26 10.35
N PHE A 186 -4.61 7.97 10.37
CA PHE A 186 -5.57 6.91 10.16
C PHE A 186 -5.79 6.16 11.47
N GLU A 187 -7.05 5.90 11.78
CA GLU A 187 -7.49 5.14 12.95
C GLU A 187 -8.31 3.95 12.48
N PHE A 188 -8.04 2.77 13.01
CA PHE A 188 -8.70 1.54 12.62
C PHE A 188 -9.57 1.00 13.75
N LYS A 189 -10.82 0.67 13.42
CA LYS A 189 -11.80 0.21 14.40
C LYS A 189 -12.40 -1.12 13.97
N ASN A 190 -11.78 -2.22 14.42
CA ASN A 190 -12.28 -3.60 14.17
C ASN A 190 -13.33 -3.98 15.22
N TYR A 191 -14.39 -3.18 15.34
CA TYR A 191 -15.45 -3.43 16.29
C TYR A 191 -16.56 -4.29 15.70
N SER A 192 -17.23 -5.10 16.53
CA SER A 192 -18.41 -5.86 16.12
C SER A 192 -19.63 -4.96 15.93
N ASN A 193 -19.66 -3.80 16.57
CA ASN A 193 -20.73 -2.81 16.47
C ASN A 193 -20.23 -1.55 15.75
N GLU A 194 -21.18 -0.76 15.25
CA GLU A 194 -20.88 0.56 14.68
C GLU A 194 -20.16 1.46 15.67
N ILE A 195 -19.24 2.31 15.18
CA ILE A 195 -18.62 3.35 15.99
C ILE A 195 -19.61 4.49 16.27
N THR A 196 -19.39 5.18 17.38
CA THR A 196 -20.23 6.25 17.90
C THR A 196 -19.45 7.55 18.02
N GLN A 197 -20.11 8.63 18.51
CA GLN A 197 -19.42 9.89 18.82
C GLN A 197 -18.22 9.73 19.77
N LYS A 198 -18.14 8.68 20.56
CA LYS A 198 -17.03 8.43 21.49
C LYS A 198 -15.71 8.27 20.76
N GLU A 199 -15.71 7.51 19.67
CA GLU A 199 -14.52 7.27 18.84
C GLU A 199 -14.10 8.56 18.14
N ILE A 200 -15.07 9.38 17.72
CA ILE A 200 -14.79 10.67 17.09
C ILE A 200 -14.10 11.62 18.06
N TYR A 201 -14.66 11.83 19.24
CA TYR A 201 -14.06 12.70 20.27
C TYR A 201 -12.71 12.19 20.78
N THR A 202 -12.48 10.88 20.74
CA THR A 202 -11.18 10.32 21.07
C THR A 202 -10.14 10.66 19.99
N THR A 203 -10.51 10.49 18.71
CA THR A 203 -9.63 10.80 17.57
C THR A 203 -9.38 12.31 17.46
N GLU A 204 -10.38 13.14 17.72
CA GLU A 204 -10.27 14.60 17.69
C GLU A 204 -9.15 15.13 18.59
N LYS A 205 -8.92 14.50 19.76
CA LYS A 205 -7.84 14.87 20.70
C LYS A 205 -6.44 14.71 20.08
N TYR A 206 -6.30 13.89 19.06
CA TYR A 206 -5.04 13.69 18.35
C TYR A 206 -4.77 14.78 17.33
N LEU A 207 -5.80 15.51 16.91
CA LEU A 207 -5.73 16.54 15.89
C LEU A 207 -5.24 17.85 16.50
N TYR A 208 -4.14 18.37 15.93
CA TYR A 208 -3.48 19.57 16.42
C TYR A 208 -2.97 20.41 15.25
N ALA A 209 -3.66 21.50 14.94
CA ALA A 209 -3.39 22.34 13.76
C ALA A 209 -1.95 22.93 13.76
N LYS A 210 -1.40 23.35 14.92
CA LYS A 210 -0.03 23.84 15.00
C LYS A 210 1.03 22.78 14.69
N ALA A 211 0.68 21.49 14.77
CA ALA A 211 1.53 20.40 14.34
C ALA A 211 1.26 19.97 12.89
N LEU A 212 0.55 20.79 12.10
CA LEU A 212 0.13 20.51 10.73
C LEU A 212 -0.59 19.14 10.60
N ARG A 213 -1.45 18.86 11.57
CA ARG A 213 -2.13 17.59 11.75
C ARG A 213 -3.57 17.83 12.22
N SER A 214 -4.41 18.34 11.33
CA SER A 214 -5.81 18.69 11.59
C SER A 214 -6.79 17.76 10.92
N VAL A 215 -6.31 16.68 10.27
CA VAL A 215 -7.13 15.74 9.54
C VAL A 215 -6.89 14.31 10.00
N ALA A 216 -7.98 13.57 10.22
CA ALA A 216 -7.97 12.13 10.45
C ALA A 216 -8.97 11.42 9.54
N ILE A 217 -8.69 10.16 9.25
CA ILE A 217 -9.58 9.24 8.56
C ILE A 217 -9.78 8.02 9.46
N ILE A 218 -11.02 7.74 9.86
CA ILE A 218 -11.36 6.58 10.68
C ILE A 218 -11.94 5.51 9.76
N ILE A 219 -11.38 4.31 9.83
CA ILE A 219 -11.83 3.15 9.08
C ILE A 219 -12.46 2.17 10.06
N SER A 220 -13.74 1.88 9.87
CA SER A 220 -14.50 1.01 10.76
C SER A 220 -15.04 -0.23 10.05
N ALA A 221 -14.72 -1.40 10.59
CA ALA A 221 -15.19 -2.68 10.06
C ALA A 221 -16.71 -2.85 10.10
N SER A 222 -17.38 -2.23 11.05
CA SER A 222 -18.85 -2.30 11.22
C SER A 222 -19.56 -1.01 10.84
N GLY A 223 -18.81 -0.03 10.27
CA GLY A 223 -19.39 1.25 9.93
C GLY A 223 -19.60 2.17 11.14
N TYR A 224 -20.48 3.14 11.00
CA TYR A 224 -20.71 4.20 11.96
C TYR A 224 -22.20 4.56 12.05
N ASN A 225 -22.64 4.94 13.25
CA ASN A 225 -24.00 5.37 13.47
C ASN A 225 -24.21 6.88 13.24
N LYS A 226 -25.45 7.33 13.27
CA LYS A 226 -25.81 8.74 13.08
C LYS A 226 -25.12 9.69 14.06
N ASN A 227 -24.89 9.28 15.30
CA ASN A 227 -24.24 10.13 16.30
C ASN A 227 -22.76 10.37 15.96
N ALA A 228 -22.06 9.36 15.41
CA ALA A 228 -20.69 9.54 14.90
C ALA A 228 -20.67 10.55 13.74
N TYR A 229 -21.63 10.46 12.82
CA TYR A 229 -21.75 11.40 11.70
C TYR A 229 -22.04 12.83 12.18
N TRP A 230 -22.92 13.01 13.12
CA TRP A 230 -23.16 14.33 13.71
C TRP A 230 -21.94 14.87 14.47
N ALA A 231 -21.19 14.01 15.14
CA ALA A 231 -19.99 14.42 15.86
C ALA A 231 -18.89 14.92 14.91
N ILE A 232 -18.68 14.30 13.73
CA ILE A 232 -17.70 14.82 12.76
C ILE A 232 -18.11 16.18 12.18
N LYS A 233 -19.42 16.40 11.94
CA LYS A 233 -19.95 17.72 11.53
C LYS A 233 -19.69 18.78 12.63
N GLY A 234 -19.93 18.44 13.89
CA GLY A 234 -19.64 19.32 15.03
C GLY A 234 -18.15 19.64 15.15
N THR A 235 -17.27 18.64 15.06
CA THR A 235 -15.82 18.83 15.12
C THR A 235 -15.33 19.75 13.99
N LEU A 236 -15.84 19.56 12.79
CA LEU A 236 -15.46 20.39 11.65
C LEU A 236 -15.97 21.84 11.83
N ARG A 237 -17.23 22.02 12.18
CA ARG A 237 -17.84 23.35 12.36
C ARG A 237 -17.20 24.15 13.50
N GLU A 238 -16.95 23.53 14.64
CA GLU A 238 -16.53 24.21 15.86
C GLU A 238 -15.02 24.41 15.96
N GLN A 239 -14.24 23.47 15.39
CA GLN A 239 -12.80 23.45 15.57
C GLN A 239 -12.00 23.46 14.26
N GLY A 240 -12.67 23.39 13.11
CA GLY A 240 -12.01 23.32 11.81
C GLY A 240 -11.17 22.05 11.61
N LYS A 241 -11.43 21.00 12.41
CA LYS A 241 -10.75 19.70 12.29
C LYS A 241 -11.59 18.76 11.44
N LEU A 242 -10.99 18.17 10.43
CA LEU A 242 -11.66 17.23 9.55
C LEU A 242 -11.48 15.79 10.02
N ILE A 243 -12.57 15.07 10.20
CA ILE A 243 -12.57 13.62 10.39
C ILE A 243 -13.46 13.02 9.32
N LEU A 244 -12.89 12.17 8.46
CA LEU A 244 -13.65 11.38 7.49
C LEU A 244 -13.90 9.98 8.04
N LEU A 245 -15.08 9.45 7.76
CA LEU A 245 -15.48 8.10 8.16
C LEU A 245 -15.54 7.20 6.94
N LEU A 246 -14.81 6.11 6.99
CA LEU A 246 -14.79 5.08 5.96
C LEU A 246 -15.18 3.72 6.54
N THR A 247 -15.74 2.89 5.69
CA THR A 247 -16.05 1.49 5.95
C THR A 247 -15.08 0.56 5.22
N ASN A 248 -15.17 -0.73 5.48
CA ASN A 248 -14.45 -1.73 4.69
C ASN A 248 -14.85 -1.70 3.21
N GLU A 249 -16.14 -1.45 2.93
CA GLU A 249 -16.68 -1.34 1.59
C GLU A 249 -16.07 -0.13 0.85
N ASP A 250 -15.89 1.00 1.53
CA ASP A 250 -15.22 2.18 0.98
C ASP A 250 -13.76 1.87 0.62
N LEU A 251 -13.02 1.15 1.48
CA LEU A 251 -11.67 0.69 1.17
C LEU A 251 -11.63 -0.23 -0.07
N VAL A 252 -12.55 -1.18 -0.14
CA VAL A 252 -12.66 -2.09 -1.28
C VAL A 252 -12.95 -1.31 -2.56
N GLU A 253 -13.79 -0.29 -2.51
CA GLU A 253 -14.09 0.53 -3.68
C GLU A 253 -12.88 1.33 -4.15
N MET A 254 -12.14 1.96 -3.23
CA MET A 254 -10.87 2.63 -3.57
C MET A 254 -9.83 1.67 -4.16
N CYS A 255 -9.76 0.42 -3.67
CA CYS A 255 -8.90 -0.60 -4.27
C CYS A 255 -9.31 -0.93 -5.72
N LYS A 256 -10.61 -1.06 -5.99
CA LYS A 256 -11.11 -1.29 -7.35
C LYS A 256 -10.81 -0.11 -8.28
N MET A 257 -10.95 1.13 -7.80
CA MET A 257 -10.54 2.31 -8.55
C MET A 257 -9.05 2.21 -8.93
N LYS A 258 -8.18 1.86 -7.96
CA LYS A 258 -6.75 1.67 -8.22
C LYS A 258 -6.49 0.58 -9.27
N LEU A 259 -7.19 -0.54 -9.19
CA LEU A 259 -7.09 -1.64 -10.17
C LEU A 259 -7.54 -1.22 -11.58
N ASN A 260 -8.51 -0.33 -11.67
CA ASN A 260 -9.01 0.24 -12.93
C ASN A 260 -8.17 1.42 -13.45
N ASN A 261 -7.06 1.77 -12.77
CA ASN A 261 -6.25 2.96 -13.03
C ASN A 261 -7.00 4.30 -12.82
N ASP A 262 -8.08 4.29 -12.06
CA ASP A 262 -8.74 5.50 -11.56
C ASP A 262 -8.02 6.03 -10.32
N ASN A 263 -8.22 7.30 -9.99
CA ASN A 263 -7.59 7.91 -8.83
C ASN A 263 -8.43 7.68 -7.55
N PRO A 264 -7.95 6.85 -6.58
CA PRO A 264 -8.68 6.60 -5.34
C PRO A 264 -8.92 7.84 -4.46
N SER A 265 -8.10 8.88 -4.64
CA SER A 265 -8.28 10.14 -3.90
C SER A 265 -9.55 10.90 -4.32
N ASP A 266 -10.11 10.63 -5.50
CA ASP A 266 -11.37 11.22 -5.94
C ASP A 266 -12.56 10.68 -5.13
N PHE A 267 -12.46 9.42 -4.64
CA PHE A 267 -13.44 8.88 -3.71
C PHE A 267 -13.46 9.67 -2.38
N LEU A 268 -12.27 10.01 -1.85
CA LEU A 268 -12.16 10.82 -0.65
C LEU A 268 -12.64 12.26 -0.88
N LEU A 269 -12.43 12.80 -2.08
CA LEU A 269 -12.93 14.12 -2.47
C LEU A 269 -14.46 14.15 -2.44
N ASN A 270 -15.12 13.17 -3.03
CA ASN A 270 -16.57 13.06 -3.01
C ASN A 270 -17.11 12.95 -1.57
N LYS A 271 -16.47 12.14 -0.70
CA LYS A 271 -16.84 12.06 0.72
C LYS A 271 -16.69 13.39 1.46
N LEU A 272 -15.65 14.15 1.11
CA LEU A 272 -15.44 15.49 1.68
C LEU A 272 -16.52 16.47 1.20
N ASP A 273 -16.82 16.48 -0.10
CA ASP A 273 -17.84 17.33 -0.69
C ASP A 273 -19.22 17.05 -0.09
N ASP A 274 -19.59 15.78 0.05
CA ASP A 274 -20.84 15.36 0.72
C ASP A 274 -20.91 15.91 2.16
N LEU A 275 -19.82 15.81 2.91
CA LEU A 275 -19.76 16.32 4.29
C LEU A 275 -19.88 17.84 4.34
N LEU A 276 -19.20 18.56 3.43
CA LEU A 276 -19.23 20.03 3.38
C LEU A 276 -20.59 20.56 2.95
N LEU A 277 -21.23 19.91 1.98
CA LEU A 277 -22.57 20.30 1.51
C LEU A 277 -23.64 20.03 2.57
N ASP A 278 -23.45 18.99 3.39
CA ASP A 278 -24.36 18.61 4.49
C ASP A 278 -24.06 19.35 5.82
N LEU A 279 -23.09 20.29 5.80
CA LEU A 279 -22.71 21.05 6.98
C LEU A 279 -23.70 22.20 7.19
N GLU A 280 -24.61 22.03 8.14
CA GLU A 280 -25.55 23.07 8.55
C GLU A 280 -24.88 24.18 9.38
N LYS A 281 -25.42 25.40 9.26
CA LYS A 281 -24.95 26.57 10.05
C LYS A 281 -25.23 26.43 11.53
#